data_f81b3edf494e1ec9b7a213c9e842694d
#
_entry.id   f81b3edf494e1ec9b7a213c9e842694d
#
_cell.length_a   1.000
_cell.length_b   1.000
_cell.length_c   1.000
_cell.angle_alpha   90.00
_cell.angle_beta   90.00
_cell.angle_gamma   90.00
#
_symmetry.space_group_name_H-M   'P 1'
#
loop_
_entity.id
_entity.type
_entity.pdbx_description
1 polymer ?
#
loop_
_entity_poly.entity_id
_entity_poly.type
_entity_poly.pdbx_seq_one_letter_code
_entity_poly.pdbx_strand_id
1 'polypeptide(L)'
;MIATMVSDFAGIRKRAADLFEARGFPTTRDEEWRFTSVVPIAKAQFPAAAPKVSGHSLRAALERDPQLIEEHLGRYASCEDNPFVALNTANFEDGVFLHVPANTVIEEPLWIDFTAVPDRTTHPRNLIVVDAGSQVRIVERYTGRGPYFTNAVTEIVVGENAIVEHVKLEEESADAFHVATIQVQQSRNSVFKSHNISLGGLLVRNDVNAVLSTGSEGTLNGLYLANGRQHIDNHTALDHAAPHAASHELYKGILNGASSVVFNGKIFVRKDAQKTDAKQTNKNLVLSENATINTKPELQILADDVRCTHGATIGQLDEEALFYLRARAIGKTEARDLLIYAFARDVIDRISIPATREYLEKALFESLSRSREIAEAVS
;
A
#
# COMPACT_ATOMS: atom_id res chain seq x y z
N MET A 1 -13.25 -35.15 -0.15
CA MET A 1 -13.49 -33.78 0.33
C MET A 1 -12.36 -32.82 -0.07
N ILE A 2 -11.08 -33.11 0.19
CA ILE A 2 -9.93 -32.30 -0.24
C ILE A 2 -9.88 -32.11 -1.77
N ALA A 3 -10.18 -33.14 -2.55
CA ALA A 3 -10.16 -33.09 -4.02
C ALA A 3 -11.27 -32.21 -4.65
N THR A 4 -12.41 -32.02 -3.98
CA THR A 4 -13.52 -31.18 -4.47
C THR A 4 -13.26 -29.69 -4.19
N MET A 5 -12.56 -29.37 -3.11
CA MET A 5 -12.21 -28.00 -2.69
C MET A 5 -11.10 -27.38 -3.55
N VAL A 6 -10.16 -28.22 -4.02
CA VAL A 6 -9.18 -27.81 -5.05
C VAL A 6 -9.85 -27.44 -6.36
N SER A 7 -11.09 -27.90 -6.62
CA SER A 7 -11.83 -27.65 -7.86
C SER A 7 -12.36 -26.21 -7.99
N ASP A 8 -12.82 -25.57 -6.91
CA ASP A 8 -13.35 -24.20 -6.99
C ASP A 8 -12.24 -23.17 -7.17
N PHE A 9 -11.14 -23.30 -6.44
CA PHE A 9 -9.96 -22.46 -6.68
C PHE A 9 -9.31 -22.73 -8.05
N ALA A 10 -9.41 -23.95 -8.58
CA ALA A 10 -8.96 -24.25 -9.95
C ALA A 10 -9.72 -23.46 -11.01
N GLY A 11 -11.05 -23.29 -10.82
CA GLY A 11 -11.88 -22.47 -11.71
C GLY A 11 -11.51 -20.98 -11.67
N ILE A 12 -11.33 -20.42 -10.45
CA ILE A 12 -10.92 -19.01 -10.27
C ILE A 12 -9.53 -18.77 -10.86
N ARG A 13 -8.58 -19.66 -10.59
CA ARG A 13 -7.22 -19.57 -11.13
C ARG A 13 -7.18 -19.64 -12.65
N LYS A 14 -7.93 -20.56 -13.24
CA LYS A 14 -8.04 -20.69 -14.69
C LYS A 14 -8.59 -19.42 -15.32
N ARG A 15 -9.71 -18.90 -14.80
CA ARG A 15 -10.30 -17.65 -15.29
C ARG A 15 -9.31 -16.48 -15.19
N ALA A 16 -8.59 -16.37 -14.09
CA ALA A 16 -7.58 -15.34 -13.88
C ALA A 16 -6.40 -15.48 -14.86
N ALA A 17 -5.95 -16.72 -15.13
CA ALA A 17 -4.92 -17.00 -16.13
C ALA A 17 -5.39 -16.62 -17.53
N ASP A 18 -6.60 -17.02 -17.94
CA ASP A 18 -7.19 -16.69 -19.24
C ASP A 18 -7.32 -15.15 -19.41
N LEU A 19 -7.71 -14.43 -18.35
CA LEU A 19 -7.79 -12.96 -18.36
C LEU A 19 -6.40 -12.31 -18.52
N PHE A 20 -5.41 -12.80 -17.78
CA PHE A 20 -4.05 -12.26 -17.89
C PHE A 20 -3.41 -12.60 -19.25
N GLU A 21 -3.64 -13.80 -19.80
CA GLU A 21 -3.16 -14.17 -21.13
C GLU A 21 -3.76 -13.28 -22.23
N ALA A 22 -5.05 -12.97 -22.12
CA ALA A 22 -5.75 -12.11 -23.07
C ALA A 22 -5.30 -10.65 -23.02
N ARG A 23 -4.97 -10.11 -21.83
CA ARG A 23 -4.60 -8.69 -21.65
C ARG A 23 -3.10 -8.45 -21.64
N GLY A 24 -2.33 -9.37 -21.06
CA GLY A 24 -0.90 -9.22 -20.80
C GLY A 24 -0.59 -8.17 -19.71
N PHE A 25 0.66 -7.78 -19.65
CA PHE A 25 1.09 -6.67 -18.79
C PHE A 25 0.54 -5.33 -19.30
N PRO A 26 0.14 -4.43 -18.42
CA PRO A 26 -0.32 -3.10 -18.82
C PRO A 26 0.82 -2.29 -19.44
N THR A 27 0.44 -1.30 -20.20
CA THR A 27 1.37 -0.41 -20.91
C THR A 27 1.12 1.05 -20.49
N THR A 28 2.04 1.93 -20.84
CA THR A 28 1.85 3.38 -20.63
C THR A 28 0.76 4.01 -21.49
N ARG A 29 0.04 3.23 -22.31
CA ARG A 29 -1.17 3.65 -23.01
C ARG A 29 -2.42 3.46 -22.16
N ASP A 30 -2.35 2.60 -21.16
CA ASP A 30 -3.41 2.38 -20.21
C ASP A 30 -3.40 3.53 -19.19
N GLU A 31 -4.53 4.23 -19.00
CA GLU A 31 -4.62 5.46 -18.20
C GLU A 31 -4.03 5.29 -16.79
N GLU A 32 -4.36 4.19 -16.13
CA GLU A 32 -3.88 3.90 -14.76
C GLU A 32 -2.38 3.56 -14.70
N TRP A 33 -1.73 3.36 -15.85
CA TRP A 33 -0.31 3.02 -15.98
C TRP A 33 0.48 4.04 -16.81
N ARG A 34 -0.13 5.17 -17.12
CA ARG A 34 0.43 6.19 -18.03
C ARG A 34 1.84 6.64 -17.64
N PHE A 35 2.12 6.73 -16.36
CA PHE A 35 3.42 7.19 -15.85
C PHE A 35 4.29 6.06 -15.30
N THR A 36 3.83 4.79 -15.38
CA THR A 36 4.52 3.63 -14.81
C THR A 36 4.69 2.53 -15.84
N SER A 37 5.92 2.36 -16.29
CA SER A 37 6.26 1.30 -17.25
C SER A 37 6.65 0.02 -16.51
N VAL A 38 5.89 -1.06 -16.75
CA VAL A 38 6.18 -2.40 -16.21
C VAL A 38 7.03 -3.27 -17.15
N VAL A 39 7.59 -2.69 -18.21
CA VAL A 39 8.52 -3.39 -19.12
C VAL A 39 9.69 -4.04 -18.39
N PRO A 40 10.30 -3.43 -17.34
CA PRO A 40 11.35 -4.09 -16.56
C PRO A 40 10.88 -5.38 -15.91
N ILE A 41 9.67 -5.41 -15.35
CA ILE A 41 9.07 -6.62 -14.74
C ILE A 41 8.86 -7.71 -15.79
N ALA A 42 8.25 -7.34 -16.92
CA ALA A 42 7.98 -8.29 -18.02
C ALA A 42 9.27 -8.89 -18.62
N LYS A 43 10.37 -8.13 -18.63
CA LYS A 43 11.68 -8.60 -19.14
C LYS A 43 12.47 -9.43 -18.14
N ALA A 44 12.26 -9.26 -16.84
CA ALA A 44 13.03 -9.94 -15.80
C ALA A 44 12.81 -11.47 -15.81
N GLN A 45 11.61 -11.93 -16.19
CA GLN A 45 11.25 -13.36 -16.34
C GLN A 45 11.73 -14.24 -15.16
N PHE A 46 11.61 -13.74 -13.93
CA PHE A 46 11.97 -14.50 -12.74
C PHE A 46 11.06 -15.72 -12.60
N PRO A 47 11.62 -16.93 -12.38
CA PRO A 47 10.81 -18.12 -12.10
C PRO A 47 9.94 -17.93 -10.85
N ALA A 48 8.74 -18.51 -10.84
CA ALA A 48 7.86 -18.48 -9.69
C ALA A 48 8.43 -19.25 -8.49
N ALA A 49 8.10 -18.79 -7.28
CA ALA A 49 8.38 -19.46 -6.02
C ALA A 49 7.27 -19.18 -5.01
N ALA A 50 7.05 -20.08 -4.09
CA ALA A 50 6.17 -19.85 -2.96
C ALA A 50 6.72 -18.68 -2.09
N PRO A 51 5.86 -17.80 -1.59
CA PRO A 51 6.29 -16.74 -0.68
C PRO A 51 6.76 -17.35 0.65
N LYS A 52 7.80 -16.78 1.24
CA LYS A 52 8.21 -17.09 2.61
C LYS A 52 7.49 -16.13 3.53
N VAL A 53 6.55 -16.65 4.30
CA VAL A 53 5.74 -15.87 5.24
C VAL A 53 5.87 -16.41 6.65
N SER A 54 5.90 -15.54 7.66
CA SER A 54 5.91 -15.91 9.06
C SER A 54 4.48 -16.10 9.59
N GLY A 55 4.15 -17.32 10.04
CA GLY A 55 2.85 -17.64 10.66
C GLY A 55 1.65 -17.53 9.71
N HIS A 56 0.48 -17.90 10.18
CA HIS A 56 -0.84 -17.68 9.53
C HIS A 56 -0.95 -18.09 8.05
N SER A 57 -0.26 -19.16 7.61
CA SER A 57 -0.28 -19.63 6.21
C SER A 57 -1.71 -19.85 5.70
N LEU A 58 -2.05 -19.23 4.57
CA LEU A 58 -3.31 -19.41 3.86
C LEU A 58 -3.51 -20.86 3.42
N ARG A 59 -2.43 -21.53 2.94
CA ARG A 59 -2.47 -22.92 2.53
C ARG A 59 -2.84 -23.85 3.70
N ALA A 60 -2.22 -23.64 4.87
CA ALA A 60 -2.55 -24.41 6.06
C ALA A 60 -3.96 -24.11 6.60
N ALA A 61 -4.45 -22.90 6.41
CA ALA A 61 -5.79 -22.51 6.81
C ALA A 61 -6.86 -23.13 5.90
N LEU A 62 -6.60 -23.27 4.60
CA LEU A 62 -7.49 -23.94 3.65
C LEU A 62 -7.79 -25.41 4.02
N GLU A 63 -6.88 -26.06 4.75
CA GLU A 63 -7.10 -27.42 5.26
C GLU A 63 -8.00 -27.46 6.50
N ARG A 64 -8.05 -26.37 7.28
CA ARG A 64 -8.79 -26.30 8.56
C ARG A 64 -10.15 -25.62 8.44
N ASP A 65 -10.20 -24.47 7.79
CA ASP A 65 -11.36 -23.58 7.71
C ASP A 65 -11.72 -23.19 6.26
N PRO A 66 -11.96 -24.17 5.39
CA PRO A 66 -12.14 -23.92 3.97
C PRO A 66 -13.36 -23.04 3.66
N GLN A 67 -14.46 -23.21 4.41
CA GLN A 67 -15.72 -22.51 4.14
C GLN A 67 -15.59 -21.00 4.28
N LEU A 68 -14.96 -20.53 5.36
CA LEU A 68 -14.74 -19.08 5.59
C LEU A 68 -13.83 -18.48 4.53
N ILE A 69 -12.83 -19.23 4.10
CA ILE A 69 -11.91 -18.75 3.04
C ILE A 69 -12.64 -18.70 1.69
N GLU A 70 -13.43 -19.71 1.32
CA GLU A 70 -14.21 -19.73 0.08
C GLU A 70 -15.28 -18.62 0.03
N GLU A 71 -15.81 -18.21 1.17
CA GLU A 71 -16.77 -17.12 1.27
C GLU A 71 -16.15 -15.77 0.87
N HIS A 72 -14.87 -15.57 1.12
CA HIS A 72 -14.23 -14.25 1.01
C HIS A 72 -13.12 -14.16 -0.04
N LEU A 73 -12.28 -15.20 -0.21
CA LEU A 73 -11.11 -15.13 -1.06
C LEU A 73 -11.45 -14.94 -2.54
N GLY A 74 -10.91 -13.89 -3.15
CA GLY A 74 -11.13 -13.56 -4.55
C GLY A 74 -12.48 -12.90 -4.82
N ARG A 75 -13.14 -12.35 -3.80
CA ARG A 75 -14.46 -11.70 -3.92
C ARG A 75 -14.36 -10.19 -4.05
N TYR A 76 -13.29 -9.58 -3.58
CA TYR A 76 -13.18 -8.13 -3.46
C TYR A 76 -12.17 -7.53 -4.43
N ALA A 77 -11.02 -8.15 -4.59
CA ALA A 77 -10.01 -7.73 -5.56
C ALA A 77 -10.34 -8.27 -6.97
N SER A 78 -10.71 -7.37 -7.89
CA SER A 78 -11.16 -7.72 -9.25
C SER A 78 -10.01 -8.10 -10.17
N CYS A 79 -10.07 -9.31 -10.72
CA CYS A 79 -9.17 -9.76 -11.79
C CYS A 79 -9.47 -9.10 -13.15
N GLU A 80 -10.69 -8.62 -13.35
CA GLU A 80 -11.11 -8.01 -14.62
C GLU A 80 -10.53 -6.60 -14.78
N ASP A 81 -10.34 -5.89 -13.68
CA ASP A 81 -9.90 -4.49 -13.71
C ASP A 81 -8.39 -4.33 -13.55
N ASN A 82 -7.74 -5.28 -12.87
CA ASN A 82 -6.31 -5.20 -12.57
C ASN A 82 -5.56 -6.45 -13.04
N PRO A 83 -4.68 -6.35 -14.06
CA PRO A 83 -3.93 -7.48 -14.59
C PRO A 83 -2.95 -8.09 -13.57
N PHE A 84 -2.46 -7.33 -12.59
CA PHE A 84 -1.61 -7.89 -11.54
C PHE A 84 -2.41 -8.67 -10.49
N VAL A 85 -3.67 -8.33 -10.24
CA VAL A 85 -4.59 -9.16 -9.46
C VAL A 85 -4.87 -10.47 -10.20
N ALA A 86 -5.08 -10.41 -11.52
CA ALA A 86 -5.26 -11.61 -12.33
C ALA A 86 -4.00 -12.50 -12.31
N LEU A 87 -2.81 -11.90 -12.48
CA LEU A 87 -1.53 -12.61 -12.41
C LEU A 87 -1.31 -13.27 -11.04
N ASN A 88 -1.60 -12.55 -9.94
CA ASN A 88 -1.52 -13.10 -8.59
C ASN A 88 -2.50 -14.28 -8.42
N THR A 89 -3.77 -14.06 -8.77
CA THR A 89 -4.83 -15.06 -8.59
C THR A 89 -4.57 -16.34 -9.37
N ALA A 90 -3.96 -16.25 -10.56
CA ALA A 90 -3.57 -17.40 -11.35
C ALA A 90 -2.42 -18.21 -10.69
N ASN A 91 -1.48 -17.52 -10.01
CA ASN A 91 -0.19 -18.10 -9.62
C ASN A 91 0.07 -18.18 -8.11
N PHE A 92 -0.82 -17.67 -7.23
CA PHE A 92 -0.55 -17.71 -5.79
C PHE A 92 -0.40 -19.15 -5.30
N GLU A 93 0.62 -19.40 -4.47
CA GLU A 93 0.85 -20.69 -3.84
C GLU A 93 0.56 -20.67 -2.34
N ASP A 94 0.78 -19.52 -1.70
CA ASP A 94 0.52 -19.29 -0.28
C ASP A 94 0.39 -17.79 -0.01
N GLY A 95 0.19 -17.43 1.22
CA GLY A 95 0.06 -16.09 1.76
C GLY A 95 -0.43 -16.17 3.20
N VAL A 96 -1.26 -15.23 3.61
CA VAL A 96 -1.75 -15.16 4.98
C VAL A 96 -3.27 -15.31 5.01
N PHE A 97 -3.77 -16.10 5.95
CA PHE A 97 -5.15 -16.07 6.40
C PHE A 97 -5.19 -15.67 7.87
N LEU A 98 -5.86 -14.55 8.15
CA LEU A 98 -6.12 -14.07 9.50
C LEU A 98 -7.62 -13.93 9.71
N HIS A 99 -8.16 -14.62 10.71
CA HIS A 99 -9.54 -14.45 11.15
C HIS A 99 -9.56 -13.97 12.60
N VAL A 100 -10.25 -12.86 12.83
CA VAL A 100 -10.53 -12.33 14.18
C VAL A 100 -12.01 -12.49 14.46
N PRO A 101 -12.41 -13.44 15.32
CA PRO A 101 -13.81 -13.71 15.61
C PRO A 101 -14.52 -12.52 16.25
N ALA A 102 -15.85 -12.49 16.14
CA ALA A 102 -16.67 -11.39 16.65
C ALA A 102 -16.41 -11.06 18.13
N ASN A 103 -16.44 -9.76 18.45
CA ASN A 103 -16.23 -9.22 19.80
C ASN A 103 -14.86 -9.56 20.42
N THR A 104 -13.84 -9.73 19.58
CA THR A 104 -12.47 -10.07 20.00
C THR A 104 -11.56 -8.85 19.85
N VAL A 105 -10.82 -8.52 20.92
CA VAL A 105 -9.79 -7.48 20.88
C VAL A 105 -8.42 -8.13 20.96
N ILE A 106 -7.61 -7.96 19.89
CA ILE A 106 -6.21 -8.38 19.87
C ILE A 106 -5.36 -7.19 20.26
N GLU A 107 -4.86 -7.18 21.51
CA GLU A 107 -4.13 -6.04 22.07
C GLU A 107 -2.74 -5.87 21.45
N GLU A 108 -2.02 -6.99 21.23
CA GLU A 108 -0.69 -6.97 20.64
C GLU A 108 -0.77 -6.91 19.10
N PRO A 109 0.03 -6.06 18.44
CA PRO A 109 0.08 -6.03 16.99
C PRO A 109 0.54 -7.35 16.39
N LEU A 110 -0.16 -7.82 15.37
CA LEU A 110 0.22 -9.01 14.62
C LEU A 110 1.22 -8.63 13.53
N TRP A 111 2.40 -9.23 13.59
CA TRP A 111 3.46 -9.04 12.60
C TRP A 111 3.43 -10.16 11.58
N ILE A 112 3.45 -9.79 10.31
CA ILE A 112 3.47 -10.66 9.15
C ILE A 112 4.68 -10.27 8.30
N ASP A 113 5.70 -11.10 8.32
CA ASP A 113 6.92 -10.86 7.56
C ASP A 113 6.95 -11.69 6.28
N PHE A 114 7.08 -11.01 5.15
CA PHE A 114 7.36 -11.60 3.85
C PHE A 114 8.83 -11.39 3.50
N THR A 115 9.55 -12.50 3.31
CA THR A 115 10.93 -12.44 2.85
C THR A 115 11.02 -12.95 1.42
N ALA A 116 11.41 -12.08 0.51
CA ALA A 116 11.53 -12.43 -0.89
C ALA A 116 12.69 -13.39 -1.14
N VAL A 117 12.55 -14.22 -2.16
CA VAL A 117 13.59 -15.12 -2.64
C VAL A 117 14.30 -14.43 -3.81
N PRO A 118 15.64 -14.25 -3.77
CA PRO A 118 16.38 -13.63 -4.87
C PRO A 118 16.14 -14.36 -6.19
N ASP A 119 16.10 -13.60 -7.29
CA ASP A 119 15.87 -14.09 -8.65
C ASP A 119 14.58 -14.90 -8.82
N ARG A 120 13.54 -14.58 -8.04
CA ARG A 120 12.23 -15.24 -8.09
C ARG A 120 11.10 -14.23 -8.16
N THR A 121 9.97 -14.71 -8.69
CA THR A 121 8.67 -14.06 -8.56
C THR A 121 7.86 -14.76 -7.48
N THR A 122 7.30 -13.99 -6.56
CA THR A 122 6.36 -14.48 -5.55
C THR A 122 5.01 -13.79 -5.69
N HIS A 123 3.94 -14.54 -5.41
CA HIS A 123 2.57 -14.06 -5.47
C HIS A 123 1.87 -14.25 -4.12
N PRO A 124 2.22 -13.48 -3.06
CA PRO A 124 1.51 -13.55 -1.79
C PRO A 124 0.02 -13.24 -1.99
N ARG A 125 -0.85 -14.11 -1.45
CA ARG A 125 -2.30 -13.90 -1.44
C ARG A 125 -2.79 -13.87 0.00
N ASN A 126 -3.27 -12.71 0.45
CA ASN A 126 -3.63 -12.51 1.84
C ASN A 126 -5.14 -12.29 1.97
N LEU A 127 -5.73 -12.92 2.98
CA LEU A 127 -7.11 -12.71 3.37
C LEU A 127 -7.18 -12.42 4.86
N ILE A 128 -7.73 -11.28 5.21
CA ILE A 128 -7.91 -10.83 6.58
C ILE A 128 -9.40 -10.60 6.82
N VAL A 129 -10.00 -11.38 7.71
CA VAL A 129 -11.40 -11.26 8.07
C VAL A 129 -11.50 -10.86 9.53
N VAL A 130 -12.07 -9.70 9.80
CA VAL A 130 -12.27 -9.18 11.15
C VAL A 130 -13.76 -9.03 11.37
N ASP A 131 -14.33 -9.91 12.20
CA ASP A 131 -15.76 -9.96 12.45
C ASP A 131 -16.26 -8.77 13.28
N ALA A 132 -17.59 -8.67 13.41
CA ALA A 132 -18.24 -7.55 14.06
C ALA A 132 -17.76 -7.28 15.50
N GLY A 133 -17.58 -6.00 15.84
CA GLY A 133 -17.21 -5.55 17.19
C GLY A 133 -15.78 -5.89 17.60
N SER A 134 -14.93 -6.32 16.67
CA SER A 134 -13.56 -6.75 16.96
C SER A 134 -12.53 -5.66 16.66
N GLN A 135 -11.36 -5.79 17.27
CA GLN A 135 -10.26 -4.85 17.06
C GLN A 135 -8.94 -5.58 16.86
N VAL A 136 -8.15 -5.14 15.84
CA VAL A 136 -6.83 -5.70 15.56
C VAL A 136 -5.91 -4.64 14.93
N ARG A 137 -4.62 -4.75 15.23
CA ARG A 137 -3.53 -4.01 14.57
C ARG A 137 -2.60 -4.99 13.88
N ILE A 138 -2.30 -4.72 12.61
CA ILE A 138 -1.54 -5.62 11.74
C ILE A 138 -0.37 -4.86 11.13
N VAL A 139 0.81 -5.44 11.17
CA VAL A 139 2.00 -4.94 10.49
C VAL A 139 2.43 -5.96 9.46
N GLU A 140 2.29 -5.63 8.19
CA GLU A 140 2.68 -6.44 7.03
C GLU A 140 3.99 -5.88 6.48
N ARG A 141 5.08 -6.66 6.56
CA ARG A 141 6.40 -6.19 6.16
C ARG A 141 6.98 -7.03 5.03
N TYR A 142 7.49 -6.35 3.99
CA TYR A 142 8.13 -6.94 2.83
C TYR A 142 9.61 -6.58 2.82
N THR A 143 10.47 -7.62 2.75
CA THR A 143 11.93 -7.47 2.74
C THR A 143 12.57 -8.44 1.76
N GLY A 144 13.78 -8.12 1.29
CA GLY A 144 14.56 -9.03 0.45
C GLY A 144 15.94 -8.48 0.08
N ARG A 145 16.70 -9.29 -0.66
CA ARG A 145 18.03 -8.92 -1.15
C ARG A 145 18.20 -9.29 -2.61
N GLY A 146 18.89 -8.45 -3.37
CA GLY A 146 19.09 -8.64 -4.80
C GLY A 146 17.81 -8.40 -5.62
N PRO A 147 17.81 -8.75 -6.90
CA PRO A 147 16.66 -8.61 -7.77
C PRO A 147 15.61 -9.68 -7.52
N TYR A 148 14.34 -9.32 -7.53
CA TYR A 148 13.17 -10.19 -7.45
C TYR A 148 11.90 -9.43 -7.80
N PHE A 149 10.79 -10.17 -7.92
CA PHE A 149 9.48 -9.56 -8.12
C PHE A 149 8.47 -10.10 -7.07
N THR A 150 7.87 -9.19 -6.34
CA THR A 150 6.74 -9.48 -5.45
C THR A 150 5.46 -8.90 -6.04
N ASN A 151 4.47 -9.76 -6.28
CA ASN A 151 3.13 -9.35 -6.71
C ASN A 151 2.12 -9.78 -5.64
N ALA A 152 1.80 -8.91 -4.71
CA ALA A 152 0.96 -9.20 -3.55
C ALA A 152 -0.49 -8.75 -3.75
N VAL A 153 -1.45 -9.55 -3.25
CA VAL A 153 -2.86 -9.15 -3.17
C VAL A 153 -3.38 -9.45 -1.76
N THR A 154 -3.87 -8.41 -1.09
CA THR A 154 -4.43 -8.48 0.26
C THR A 154 -5.90 -8.06 0.22
N GLU A 155 -6.80 -8.96 0.62
CA GLU A 155 -8.22 -8.66 0.80
C GLU A 155 -8.51 -8.54 2.29
N ILE A 156 -9.15 -7.43 2.70
CA ILE A 156 -9.47 -7.14 4.10
C ILE A 156 -10.96 -6.91 4.24
N VAL A 157 -11.60 -7.72 5.09
CA VAL A 157 -13.02 -7.58 5.44
C VAL A 157 -13.12 -7.03 6.86
N VAL A 158 -13.78 -5.87 6.99
CA VAL A 158 -13.96 -5.18 8.27
C VAL A 158 -15.44 -5.23 8.65
N GLY A 159 -15.76 -6.07 9.62
CA GLY A 159 -17.13 -6.32 10.10
C GLY A 159 -17.77 -5.08 10.74
N GLU A 160 -19.07 -5.17 11.03
CA GLU A 160 -19.81 -4.07 11.65
C GLU A 160 -19.22 -3.68 13.00
N ASN A 161 -18.99 -2.35 13.22
CA ASN A 161 -18.37 -1.79 14.41
C ASN A 161 -16.94 -2.32 14.71
N ALA A 162 -16.29 -2.99 13.77
CA ALA A 162 -14.91 -3.45 13.93
C ALA A 162 -13.90 -2.32 13.66
N ILE A 163 -12.73 -2.43 14.28
CA ILE A 163 -11.63 -1.46 14.15
C ILE A 163 -10.37 -2.19 13.68
N VAL A 164 -9.86 -1.80 12.53
CA VAL A 164 -8.63 -2.38 11.96
C VAL A 164 -7.62 -1.28 11.67
N GLU A 165 -6.41 -1.42 12.20
CA GLU A 165 -5.26 -0.64 11.76
C GLU A 165 -4.26 -1.56 11.04
N HIS A 166 -3.96 -1.24 9.80
CA HIS A 166 -3.05 -1.98 8.93
C HIS A 166 -1.86 -1.11 8.56
N VAL A 167 -0.66 -1.57 8.86
CA VAL A 167 0.60 -0.93 8.47
C VAL A 167 1.30 -1.82 7.46
N LYS A 168 1.58 -1.32 6.27
CA LYS A 168 2.39 -2.00 5.25
C LYS A 168 3.75 -1.33 5.18
N LEU A 169 4.81 -2.11 5.42
CA LEU A 169 6.19 -1.68 5.36
C LEU A 169 6.90 -2.34 4.16
N GLU A 170 7.38 -1.55 3.24
CA GLU A 170 8.12 -2.01 2.06
C GLU A 170 9.59 -1.57 2.18
N GLU A 171 10.42 -2.54 2.59
CA GLU A 171 11.86 -2.41 2.71
C GLU A 171 12.56 -3.29 1.69
N GLU A 172 12.07 -3.19 0.46
CA GLU A 172 12.52 -3.99 -0.66
C GLU A 172 13.95 -3.64 -1.09
N SER A 173 14.63 -4.60 -1.69
CA SER A 173 15.93 -4.33 -2.31
C SER A 173 15.84 -3.22 -3.36
N ALA A 174 16.89 -2.42 -3.49
CA ALA A 174 16.97 -1.37 -4.52
C ALA A 174 16.90 -1.88 -5.98
N ASP A 175 17.04 -3.20 -6.19
CA ASP A 175 16.94 -3.87 -7.49
C ASP A 175 15.61 -4.65 -7.65
N ALA A 176 14.73 -4.59 -6.66
CA ALA A 176 13.50 -5.37 -6.63
C ALA A 176 12.32 -4.62 -7.26
N PHE A 177 11.36 -5.42 -7.74
CA PHE A 177 10.05 -4.95 -8.18
C PHE A 177 8.98 -5.39 -7.18
N HIS A 178 8.08 -4.47 -6.84
CA HIS A 178 6.94 -4.75 -5.97
C HIS A 178 5.67 -4.15 -6.60
N VAL A 179 4.67 -4.99 -6.83
CA VAL A 179 3.32 -4.54 -7.20
C VAL A 179 2.34 -5.14 -6.21
N ALA A 180 1.54 -4.30 -5.58
CA ALA A 180 0.59 -4.74 -4.58
C ALA A 180 -0.79 -4.13 -4.76
N THR A 181 -1.80 -4.93 -4.48
CA THR A 181 -3.19 -4.47 -4.37
C THR A 181 -3.73 -4.81 -2.99
N ILE A 182 -4.23 -3.81 -2.28
CA ILE A 182 -4.99 -3.96 -1.04
C ILE A 182 -6.43 -3.57 -1.35
N GLN A 183 -7.35 -4.50 -1.16
CA GLN A 183 -8.78 -4.27 -1.33
C GLN A 183 -9.50 -4.45 0.00
N VAL A 184 -10.18 -3.40 0.44
CA VAL A 184 -10.86 -3.37 1.74
C VAL A 184 -12.37 -3.27 1.54
N GLN A 185 -13.10 -4.11 2.24
CA GLN A 185 -14.54 -4.06 2.31
C GLN A 185 -14.96 -3.70 3.74
N GLN A 186 -15.49 -2.50 3.94
CA GLN A 186 -15.98 -2.04 5.23
C GLN A 186 -17.48 -2.26 5.39
N SER A 187 -17.87 -2.76 6.55
CA SER A 187 -19.26 -2.84 6.99
C SER A 187 -19.68 -1.57 7.77
N ARG A 188 -20.93 -1.52 8.20
CA ARG A 188 -21.53 -0.39 8.92
C ARG A 188 -20.71 -0.01 10.16
N ASN A 189 -20.50 1.30 10.37
CA ASN A 189 -19.81 1.89 11.52
C ASN A 189 -18.39 1.32 11.78
N SER A 190 -17.79 0.64 10.82
CA SER A 190 -16.42 0.12 10.97
C SER A 190 -15.38 1.22 10.79
N VAL A 191 -14.22 1.01 11.36
CA VAL A 191 -13.06 1.92 11.24
C VAL A 191 -11.90 1.16 10.62
N PHE A 192 -11.41 1.65 9.48
CA PHE A 192 -10.21 1.13 8.83
C PHE A 192 -9.15 2.22 8.72
N LYS A 193 -7.95 1.92 9.21
CA LYS A 193 -6.78 2.80 9.06
C LYS A 193 -5.66 2.04 8.36
N SER A 194 -5.16 2.58 7.26
CA SER A 194 -4.01 2.05 6.53
C SER A 194 -2.85 3.03 6.56
N HIS A 195 -1.64 2.48 6.77
CA HIS A 195 -0.39 3.22 6.68
C HIS A 195 0.54 2.49 5.73
N ASN A 196 0.73 3.03 4.52
CA ASN A 196 1.57 2.45 3.47
C ASN A 196 2.92 3.16 3.43
N ILE A 197 3.98 2.47 3.82
CA ILE A 197 5.32 3.04 3.99
C ILE A 197 6.28 2.37 3.01
N SER A 198 6.76 3.12 2.01
CA SER A 198 7.69 2.62 0.98
C SER A 198 9.07 3.23 1.18
N LEU A 199 10.04 2.39 1.57
CA LEU A 199 11.44 2.78 1.86
C LEU A 199 12.44 2.15 0.90
N GLY A 200 12.01 1.28 -0.01
CA GLY A 200 12.86 0.53 -0.93
C GLY A 200 12.16 0.20 -2.25
N GLY A 201 12.79 -0.68 -3.05
CA GLY A 201 12.31 -1.11 -4.36
C GLY A 201 12.82 -0.25 -5.52
N LEU A 202 13.15 -0.87 -6.66
CA LEU A 202 13.46 -0.17 -7.92
C LEU A 202 12.19 0.37 -8.57
N LEU A 203 11.15 -0.46 -8.61
CA LEU A 203 9.82 -0.10 -9.04
C LEU A 203 8.83 -0.64 -8.01
N VAL A 204 8.08 0.25 -7.38
CA VAL A 204 7.03 -0.07 -6.43
C VAL A 204 5.72 0.50 -6.95
N ARG A 205 4.68 -0.33 -7.00
CA ARG A 205 3.31 0.10 -7.27
C ARG A 205 2.38 -0.41 -6.17
N ASN A 206 1.62 0.49 -5.58
CA ASN A 206 0.61 0.20 -4.57
C ASN A 206 -0.77 0.69 -5.03
N ASP A 207 -1.72 -0.21 -5.11
CA ASP A 207 -3.14 0.08 -5.29
C ASP A 207 -3.87 -0.21 -3.96
N VAL A 208 -4.33 0.83 -3.27
CA VAL A 208 -5.05 0.71 -1.98
C VAL A 208 -6.49 1.19 -2.14
N ASN A 209 -7.42 0.26 -2.13
CA ASN A 209 -8.82 0.51 -2.42
C ASN A 209 -9.69 0.17 -1.20
N ALA A 210 -10.65 1.03 -0.85
CA ALA A 210 -11.60 0.76 0.22
C ALA A 210 -13.01 1.15 -0.21
N VAL A 211 -13.96 0.21 0.02
CA VAL A 211 -15.39 0.45 -0.13
C VAL A 211 -15.98 0.74 1.24
N LEU A 212 -16.55 1.93 1.41
CA LEU A 212 -17.07 2.44 2.67
C LEU A 212 -18.59 2.27 2.75
N SER A 213 -19.08 1.63 3.82
CA SER A 213 -20.50 1.47 4.11
C SER A 213 -21.03 2.58 5.02
N THR A 214 -22.29 2.51 5.41
CA THR A 214 -22.97 3.50 6.24
C THR A 214 -22.21 3.77 7.55
N GLY A 215 -21.87 5.03 7.80
CA GLY A 215 -21.22 5.46 9.04
C GLY A 215 -19.80 4.95 9.23
N SER A 216 -19.19 4.30 8.23
CA SER A 216 -17.83 3.82 8.34
C SER A 216 -16.80 4.95 8.17
N GLU A 217 -15.61 4.74 8.73
CA GLU A 217 -14.48 5.65 8.62
C GLU A 217 -13.30 4.97 7.95
N GLY A 218 -12.78 5.57 6.87
CA GLY A 218 -11.60 5.12 6.15
C GLY A 218 -10.45 6.13 6.28
N THR A 219 -9.29 5.72 6.79
CA THR A 219 -8.09 6.56 6.81
C THR A 219 -6.97 5.90 6.02
N LEU A 220 -6.46 6.58 5.00
CA LEU A 220 -5.31 6.13 4.22
C LEU A 220 -4.14 7.10 4.40
N ASN A 221 -3.07 6.65 5.00
CA ASN A 221 -1.84 7.42 5.12
C ASN A 221 -0.71 6.73 4.34
N GLY A 222 0.14 7.52 3.70
CA GLY A 222 1.31 7.01 2.99
C GLY A 222 2.54 7.86 3.21
N LEU A 223 3.69 7.20 3.33
CA LEU A 223 5.01 7.83 3.31
C LEU A 223 5.90 7.07 2.33
N TYR A 224 6.49 7.77 1.39
CA TYR A 224 7.40 7.16 0.43
C TYR A 224 8.67 7.98 0.27
N LEU A 225 9.80 7.26 0.34
CA LEU A 225 11.14 7.81 0.15
C LEU A 225 11.72 7.24 -1.14
N ALA A 226 11.83 8.08 -2.16
CA ALA A 226 12.38 7.70 -3.46
C ALA A 226 13.75 8.32 -3.68
N ASN A 227 14.75 7.48 -3.90
CA ASN A 227 16.14 7.89 -4.09
C ASN A 227 16.72 7.33 -5.39
N GLY A 228 17.72 8.01 -5.93
CA GLY A 228 18.47 7.53 -7.11
C GLY A 228 17.55 7.41 -8.33
N ARG A 229 17.31 6.19 -8.83
CA ARG A 229 16.45 5.90 -9.99
C ARG A 229 15.17 5.15 -9.62
N GLN A 230 14.81 5.13 -8.35
CA GLN A 230 13.60 4.46 -7.89
C GLN A 230 12.35 5.08 -8.51
N HIS A 231 11.39 4.22 -8.84
CA HIS A 231 10.05 4.62 -9.27
C HIS A 231 9.02 4.11 -8.27
N ILE A 232 8.30 5.03 -7.61
CA ILE A 232 7.24 4.69 -6.65
C ILE A 232 5.92 5.26 -7.14
N ASP A 233 4.93 4.38 -7.29
CA ASP A 233 3.61 4.72 -7.81
C ASP A 233 2.53 4.28 -6.79
N ASN A 234 1.81 5.24 -6.22
CA ASN A 234 0.75 5.00 -5.25
C ASN A 234 -0.59 5.41 -5.86
N HIS A 235 -1.49 4.45 -5.96
CA HIS A 235 -2.88 4.66 -6.32
C HIS A 235 -3.78 4.36 -5.12
N THR A 236 -4.74 5.22 -4.88
CA THR A 236 -5.76 5.01 -3.85
C THR A 236 -7.14 5.19 -4.45
N ALA A 237 -8.11 4.40 -3.96
CA ALA A 237 -9.50 4.60 -4.31
C ALA A 237 -10.38 4.44 -3.06
N LEU A 238 -11.12 5.49 -2.73
CA LEU A 238 -12.07 5.51 -1.63
C LEU A 238 -13.48 5.62 -2.22
N ASP A 239 -14.22 4.49 -2.21
CA ASP A 239 -15.57 4.40 -2.73
C ASP A 239 -16.59 4.55 -1.59
N HIS A 240 -17.17 5.74 -1.46
CA HIS A 240 -18.26 6.01 -0.54
C HIS A 240 -19.56 5.43 -1.12
N ALA A 241 -19.86 4.19 -0.74
CA ALA A 241 -20.99 3.43 -1.28
C ALA A 241 -22.31 3.70 -0.55
N ALA A 242 -22.26 4.30 0.66
CA ALA A 242 -23.42 4.51 1.53
C ALA A 242 -23.30 5.82 2.32
N PRO A 243 -24.42 6.33 2.90
CA PRO A 243 -24.43 7.63 3.56
C PRO A 243 -23.64 7.64 4.89
N HIS A 244 -23.30 8.87 5.31
CA HIS A 244 -22.60 9.17 6.58
C HIS A 244 -21.20 8.56 6.70
N ALA A 245 -20.57 8.13 5.61
CA ALA A 245 -19.20 7.66 5.64
C ALA A 245 -18.21 8.83 5.63
N ALA A 246 -17.09 8.66 6.33
CA ALA A 246 -15.99 9.64 6.34
C ALA A 246 -14.69 9.03 5.83
N SER A 247 -13.88 9.83 5.10
CA SER A 247 -12.55 9.40 4.70
C SER A 247 -11.51 10.50 4.81
N HIS A 248 -10.32 10.12 5.29
CA HIS A 248 -9.17 11.01 5.39
C HIS A 248 -7.96 10.38 4.74
N GLU A 249 -7.35 11.10 3.83
CA GLU A 249 -6.16 10.63 3.13
C GLU A 249 -5.02 11.64 3.25
N LEU A 250 -3.84 11.13 3.64
CA LEU A 250 -2.60 11.89 3.69
C LEU A 250 -1.45 11.06 3.12
N TYR A 251 -0.97 11.42 1.93
CA TYR A 251 0.23 10.85 1.34
C TYR A 251 1.35 11.89 1.27
N LYS A 252 2.54 11.52 1.76
CA LYS A 252 3.73 12.37 1.74
C LYS A 252 4.90 11.68 1.05
N GLY A 253 5.52 12.38 0.11
CA GLY A 253 6.69 11.91 -0.64
C GLY A 253 7.94 12.73 -0.38
N ILE A 254 9.07 12.04 -0.30
CA ILE A 254 10.41 12.65 -0.24
C ILE A 254 11.18 12.09 -1.43
N LEU A 255 11.57 12.97 -2.35
CA LEU A 255 12.15 12.61 -3.64
C LEU A 255 13.58 13.16 -3.76
N ASN A 256 14.53 12.29 -4.07
CA ASN A 256 15.93 12.65 -4.22
C ASN A 256 16.58 11.94 -5.44
N GLY A 257 17.68 12.50 -5.96
CA GLY A 257 18.40 11.96 -7.12
C GLY A 257 17.59 12.14 -8.42
N ALA A 258 17.49 11.10 -9.22
CA ALA A 258 16.69 11.04 -10.46
C ALA A 258 15.46 10.12 -10.27
N SER A 259 14.90 10.12 -9.06
CA SER A 259 13.73 9.33 -8.75
C SER A 259 12.47 9.87 -9.43
N SER A 260 11.53 8.98 -9.68
CA SER A 260 10.22 9.38 -10.20
C SER A 260 9.10 8.82 -9.34
N VAL A 261 8.09 9.63 -9.10
CA VAL A 261 6.96 9.24 -8.25
C VAL A 261 5.65 9.55 -8.95
N VAL A 262 4.66 8.71 -8.68
CA VAL A 262 3.27 8.94 -9.08
C VAL A 262 2.40 8.84 -7.84
N PHE A 263 1.45 9.74 -7.71
CA PHE A 263 0.34 9.65 -6.78
C PHE A 263 -0.97 9.86 -7.54
N ASN A 264 -1.84 8.88 -7.52
CA ASN A 264 -3.18 8.97 -8.07
C ASN A 264 -4.19 8.62 -6.97
N GLY A 265 -4.90 9.61 -6.48
CA GLY A 265 -5.89 9.42 -5.43
C GLY A 265 -7.30 9.68 -5.96
N LYS A 266 -8.16 8.68 -5.89
CA LYS A 266 -9.54 8.75 -6.37
C LYS A 266 -10.51 8.66 -5.20
N ILE A 267 -11.42 9.64 -5.10
CA ILE A 267 -12.58 9.58 -4.22
C ILE A 267 -13.82 9.49 -5.10
N PHE A 268 -14.57 8.41 -4.92
CA PHE A 268 -15.84 8.20 -5.59
C PHE A 268 -16.98 8.27 -4.56
N VAL A 269 -17.95 9.17 -4.77
CA VAL A 269 -19.12 9.31 -3.90
C VAL A 269 -20.35 8.96 -4.70
N ARG A 270 -20.97 7.81 -4.35
CA ARG A 270 -22.16 7.30 -5.04
C ARG A 270 -23.36 8.19 -4.77
N LYS A 271 -24.36 8.14 -5.63
CA LYS A 271 -25.55 9.00 -5.60
C LYS A 271 -26.26 9.03 -4.23
N ASP A 272 -26.35 7.87 -3.58
CA ASP A 272 -27.06 7.73 -2.31
C ASP A 272 -26.13 7.93 -1.09
N ALA A 273 -24.84 8.17 -1.30
CA ALA A 273 -23.84 8.38 -0.24
C ALA A 273 -23.88 9.84 0.31
N GLN A 274 -25.07 10.26 0.73
CA GLN A 274 -25.29 11.59 1.31
C GLN A 274 -24.55 11.74 2.66
N LYS A 275 -24.21 12.99 3.04
CA LYS A 275 -23.47 13.30 4.28
C LYS A 275 -22.06 12.73 4.33
N THR A 276 -21.49 12.41 3.17
CA THR A 276 -20.07 12.03 3.05
C THR A 276 -19.18 13.21 3.46
N ASP A 277 -18.16 12.92 4.27
CA ASP A 277 -17.04 13.84 4.57
C ASP A 277 -15.72 13.21 4.08
N ALA A 278 -15.15 13.75 3.01
CA ALA A 278 -13.96 13.21 2.39
C ALA A 278 -12.87 14.26 2.21
N LYS A 279 -11.67 13.95 2.69
CA LYS A 279 -10.50 14.83 2.57
C LYS A 279 -9.29 14.08 2.07
N GLN A 280 -8.73 14.53 0.95
CA GLN A 280 -7.51 13.99 0.36
C GLN A 280 -6.39 15.03 0.36
N THR A 281 -5.20 14.63 0.77
CA THR A 281 -4.02 15.51 0.78
C THR A 281 -2.80 14.74 0.31
N ASN A 282 -2.12 15.26 -0.73
CA ASN A 282 -0.82 14.77 -1.17
C ASN A 282 0.22 15.88 -1.06
N LYS A 283 1.33 15.63 -0.35
CA LYS A 283 2.43 16.59 -0.19
C LYS A 283 3.74 15.96 -0.60
N ASN A 284 4.51 16.65 -1.43
CA ASN A 284 5.77 16.13 -1.93
C ASN A 284 6.91 17.12 -1.68
N LEU A 285 8.00 16.62 -1.13
CA LEU A 285 9.23 17.35 -0.88
C LEU A 285 10.28 16.89 -1.90
N VAL A 286 10.60 17.77 -2.85
CA VAL A 286 11.55 17.48 -3.93
C VAL A 286 12.93 18.03 -3.53
N LEU A 287 13.90 17.13 -3.35
CA LEU A 287 15.23 17.44 -2.84
C LEU A 287 16.29 17.62 -3.93
N SER A 288 15.96 17.26 -5.18
CA SER A 288 16.88 17.35 -6.33
C SER A 288 16.15 17.73 -7.61
N GLU A 289 16.85 18.40 -8.53
CA GLU A 289 16.30 18.91 -9.80
C GLU A 289 15.85 17.80 -10.75
N ASN A 290 16.49 16.63 -10.69
CA ASN A 290 16.18 15.50 -11.57
C ASN A 290 15.05 14.60 -11.04
N ALA A 291 14.56 14.85 -9.83
CA ALA A 291 13.43 14.11 -9.28
C ALA A 291 12.10 14.62 -9.86
N THR A 292 11.21 13.71 -10.18
CA THR A 292 9.91 14.03 -10.79
C THR A 292 8.75 13.47 -10.01
N ILE A 293 7.64 14.20 -9.95
CA ILE A 293 6.38 13.76 -9.34
C ILE A 293 5.22 14.07 -10.27
N ASN A 294 4.38 13.07 -10.49
CA ASN A 294 3.09 13.20 -11.13
C ASN A 294 1.99 12.97 -10.09
N THR A 295 1.25 14.00 -9.73
CA THR A 295 0.14 13.89 -8.77
C THR A 295 -1.19 14.18 -9.46
N LYS A 296 -2.14 13.25 -9.31
CA LYS A 296 -3.47 13.30 -9.93
C LYS A 296 -4.54 13.03 -8.85
N PRO A 297 -4.97 14.04 -8.08
CA PRO A 297 -6.15 13.89 -7.25
C PRO A 297 -7.42 13.93 -8.12
N GLU A 298 -8.33 12.98 -7.89
CA GLU A 298 -9.57 12.84 -8.65
C GLU A 298 -10.77 12.73 -7.70
N LEU A 299 -11.80 13.55 -7.94
CA LEU A 299 -13.07 13.51 -7.23
C LEU A 299 -14.20 13.23 -8.21
N GLN A 300 -14.92 12.15 -8.01
CA GLN A 300 -16.15 11.85 -8.73
C GLN A 300 -17.32 11.81 -7.75
N ILE A 301 -18.08 12.89 -7.71
CA ILE A 301 -19.13 13.10 -6.71
C ILE A 301 -20.48 13.09 -7.40
N LEU A 302 -21.33 12.11 -7.05
CA LEU A 302 -22.68 11.96 -7.58
C LEU A 302 -23.78 12.32 -6.56
N ALA A 303 -23.41 12.60 -5.30
CA ALA A 303 -24.31 13.03 -4.22
C ALA A 303 -24.25 14.56 -4.04
N ASP A 304 -25.32 15.17 -3.51
CA ASP A 304 -25.46 16.63 -3.42
C ASP A 304 -25.04 17.19 -2.05
N ASP A 305 -25.35 16.47 -0.96
CA ASP A 305 -25.12 16.93 0.40
C ASP A 305 -23.87 16.26 1.00
N VAL A 306 -22.71 16.78 0.61
CA VAL A 306 -21.41 16.21 0.96
C VAL A 306 -20.35 17.31 1.20
N ARG A 307 -19.27 16.94 1.90
CA ARG A 307 -18.07 17.76 2.07
C ARG A 307 -16.87 17.01 1.52
N CYS A 308 -16.44 17.36 0.31
CA CYS A 308 -15.31 16.71 -0.33
C CYS A 308 -14.25 17.75 -0.70
N THR A 309 -13.02 17.51 -0.28
CA THR A 309 -11.89 18.39 -0.56
C THR A 309 -10.66 17.59 -0.95
N HIS A 310 -9.86 18.15 -1.84
CA HIS A 310 -8.53 17.63 -2.13
C HIS A 310 -7.48 18.74 -2.18
N GLY A 311 -6.22 18.38 -1.97
CA GLY A 311 -5.09 19.28 -2.12
C GLY A 311 -3.82 18.52 -2.47
N ALA A 312 -3.07 19.04 -3.43
CA ALA A 312 -1.75 18.54 -3.77
C ALA A 312 -0.73 19.67 -3.70
N THR A 313 0.42 19.41 -3.09
CA THR A 313 1.54 20.35 -3.03
C THR A 313 2.84 19.70 -3.42
N ILE A 314 3.63 20.40 -4.21
CA ILE A 314 4.99 20.02 -4.57
C ILE A 314 5.86 21.20 -4.14
N GLY A 315 6.83 20.95 -3.29
CA GLY A 315 7.70 21.99 -2.75
C GLY A 315 9.12 21.51 -2.52
N GLN A 316 9.96 22.44 -2.16
CA GLN A 316 11.32 22.23 -1.72
C GLN A 316 11.43 22.48 -0.21
N LEU A 317 12.62 22.27 0.37
CA LEU A 317 12.86 22.63 1.76
C LEU A 317 12.69 24.15 1.93
N ASP A 318 12.07 24.53 3.02
CA ASP A 318 11.88 25.93 3.40
C ASP A 318 13.23 26.56 3.74
N GLU A 319 13.67 27.51 2.90
CA GLU A 319 14.94 28.20 3.06
C GLU A 319 14.98 29.10 4.30
N GLU A 320 13.84 29.66 4.74
CA GLU A 320 13.76 30.46 5.97
C GLU A 320 13.95 29.55 7.19
N ALA A 321 13.27 28.38 7.20
CA ALA A 321 13.43 27.40 8.26
C ALA A 321 14.87 26.86 8.31
N LEU A 322 15.47 26.59 7.15
CA LEU A 322 16.86 26.17 7.04
C LEU A 322 17.82 27.25 7.57
N PHE A 323 17.63 28.50 7.19
CA PHE A 323 18.40 29.64 7.68
C PHE A 323 18.27 29.81 9.21
N TYR A 324 17.07 29.68 9.74
CA TYR A 324 16.79 29.78 11.17
C TYR A 324 17.54 28.72 11.99
N LEU A 325 17.54 27.46 11.53
CA LEU A 325 18.27 26.38 12.18
C LEU A 325 19.80 26.62 12.13
N ARG A 326 20.33 27.07 11.00
CA ARG A 326 21.73 27.39 10.83
C ARG A 326 22.19 28.58 11.69
N ALA A 327 21.33 29.59 11.86
CA ALA A 327 21.59 30.72 12.76
C ALA A 327 21.73 30.31 14.24
N ARG A 328 21.28 29.08 14.59
CA ARG A 328 21.43 28.45 15.90
C ARG A 328 22.62 27.46 15.98
N ALA A 329 23.57 27.58 15.09
CA ALA A 329 24.76 26.76 15.01
C ALA A 329 24.50 25.28 14.67
N ILE A 330 23.33 24.94 14.09
CA ILE A 330 23.07 23.62 13.50
C ILE A 330 23.74 23.59 12.12
N GLY A 331 24.51 22.54 11.84
CA GLY A 331 25.18 22.37 10.55
C GLY A 331 24.15 22.31 9.40
N LYS A 332 24.57 22.61 8.17
CA LYS A 332 23.65 22.64 7.01
C LYS A 332 22.99 21.29 6.77
N THR A 333 23.76 20.22 6.89
CA THR A 333 23.28 18.85 6.68
C THR A 333 22.29 18.43 7.75
N GLU A 334 22.62 18.67 9.01
CA GLU A 334 21.75 18.35 10.15
C GLU A 334 20.45 19.16 10.11
N ALA A 335 20.52 20.44 9.73
CA ALA A 335 19.34 21.28 9.59
C ALA A 335 18.40 20.77 8.49
N ARG A 336 18.98 20.34 7.36
CA ARG A 336 18.22 19.71 6.27
C ARG A 336 17.54 18.42 6.71
N ASP A 337 18.28 17.54 7.39
CA ASP A 337 17.74 16.26 7.88
C ASP A 337 16.62 16.45 8.90
N LEU A 338 16.74 17.43 9.79
CA LEU A 338 15.69 17.78 10.74
C LEU A 338 14.40 18.22 10.05
N LEU A 339 14.49 19.01 8.97
CA LEU A 339 13.32 19.44 8.21
C LEU A 339 12.67 18.26 7.45
N ILE A 340 13.48 17.38 6.85
CA ILE A 340 12.99 16.18 6.18
C ILE A 340 12.32 15.24 7.20
N TYR A 341 12.95 15.05 8.35
CA TYR A 341 12.37 14.24 9.44
C TYR A 341 11.04 14.82 9.93
N ALA A 342 10.97 16.12 10.17
CA ALA A 342 9.73 16.77 10.58
C ALA A 342 8.61 16.63 9.54
N PHE A 343 8.97 16.65 8.25
CA PHE A 343 8.02 16.41 7.16
C PHE A 343 7.48 14.97 7.18
N ALA A 344 8.33 13.96 7.34
CA ALA A 344 7.94 12.55 7.39
C ALA A 344 7.15 12.20 8.67
N ARG A 345 7.54 12.78 9.79
CA ARG A 345 6.98 12.51 11.11
C ARG A 345 5.48 12.72 11.20
N ASP A 346 4.90 13.66 10.45
CA ASP A 346 3.45 13.88 10.41
C ASP A 346 2.66 12.62 9.97
N VAL A 347 3.26 11.73 9.17
CA VAL A 347 2.66 10.42 8.83
C VAL A 347 2.99 9.38 9.89
N ILE A 348 4.25 9.32 10.35
CA ILE A 348 4.70 8.33 11.33
C ILE A 348 3.93 8.45 12.65
N ASP A 349 3.70 9.68 13.13
CA ASP A 349 2.96 9.95 14.38
C ASP A 349 1.48 9.50 14.34
N ARG A 350 0.92 9.23 13.15
CA ARG A 350 -0.45 8.72 12.96
C ARG A 350 -0.57 7.22 13.18
N ILE A 351 0.53 6.48 13.17
CA ILE A 351 0.58 5.04 13.47
C ILE A 351 0.39 4.86 14.97
N SER A 352 -0.60 4.05 15.39
CA SER A 352 -0.88 3.87 16.81
C SER A 352 0.11 2.92 17.51
N ILE A 353 0.88 2.12 16.74
CA ILE A 353 1.81 1.10 17.23
C ILE A 353 3.16 1.71 17.58
N PRO A 354 3.53 1.84 18.89
CA PRO A 354 4.77 2.51 19.29
C PRO A 354 6.03 1.87 18.71
N ALA A 355 6.14 0.54 18.76
CA ALA A 355 7.29 -0.18 18.22
C ALA A 355 7.51 0.07 16.71
N THR A 356 6.42 0.19 15.95
CA THR A 356 6.49 0.51 14.52
C THR A 356 6.94 1.95 14.30
N ARG A 357 6.50 2.91 15.12
CA ARG A 357 6.98 4.30 15.03
C ARG A 357 8.48 4.39 15.28
N GLU A 358 8.97 3.81 16.38
CA GLU A 358 10.39 3.79 16.73
C GLU A 358 11.24 3.15 15.63
N TYR A 359 10.74 2.04 15.08
CA TYR A 359 11.38 1.37 13.95
C TYR A 359 11.48 2.28 12.73
N LEU A 360 10.38 2.94 12.35
CA LEU A 360 10.34 3.83 11.17
C LEU A 360 11.19 5.08 11.35
N GLU A 361 11.25 5.66 12.55
CA GLU A 361 12.14 6.79 12.84
C GLU A 361 13.59 6.39 12.60
N LYS A 362 14.02 5.23 13.09
CA LYS A 362 15.38 4.72 12.85
C LYS A 362 15.63 4.43 11.36
N ALA A 363 14.71 3.76 10.68
CA ALA A 363 14.83 3.45 9.26
C ALA A 363 14.92 4.71 8.39
N LEU A 364 14.17 5.76 8.75
CA LEU A 364 14.23 7.05 8.08
C LEU A 364 15.62 7.71 8.23
N PHE A 365 16.18 7.75 9.43
CA PHE A 365 17.53 8.29 9.65
C PHE A 365 18.61 7.51 8.90
N GLU A 366 18.50 6.18 8.88
CA GLU A 366 19.43 5.33 8.11
C GLU A 366 19.32 5.59 6.59
N SER A 367 18.10 5.77 6.08
CA SER A 367 17.86 6.09 4.67
C SER A 367 18.46 7.46 4.28
N LEU A 368 18.30 8.47 5.13
CA LEU A 368 18.87 9.80 4.91
C LEU A 368 20.41 9.75 4.92
N SER A 369 21.01 8.96 5.79
CA SER A 369 22.47 8.77 5.87
C SER A 369 23.03 8.07 4.63
N ARG A 370 22.40 6.99 4.16
CA ARG A 370 22.79 6.28 2.91
C ARG A 370 22.66 7.17 1.67
N SER A 371 21.64 8.00 1.60
CA SER A 371 21.46 8.95 0.48
C SER A 371 22.61 9.95 0.38
N ARG A 372 23.24 10.31 1.49
CA ARG A 372 24.43 11.18 1.54
C ARG A 372 25.67 10.48 1.02
N GLU A 373 25.95 9.27 1.49
CA GLU A 373 27.12 8.48 1.06
C GLU A 373 27.10 8.26 -0.47
N ILE A 374 25.92 7.99 -1.04
CA ILE A 374 25.78 7.84 -2.50
C ILE A 374 26.02 9.17 -3.22
N ALA A 375 25.53 10.30 -2.71
CA ALA A 375 25.72 11.60 -3.33
C ALA A 375 27.20 12.04 -3.31
N GLU A 376 27.92 11.76 -2.22
CA GLU A 376 29.35 12.03 -2.08
C GLU A 376 30.23 11.12 -2.96
N ALA A 377 29.80 9.87 -3.20
CA ALA A 377 30.52 8.94 -4.06
C ALA A 377 30.36 9.22 -5.57
N VAL A 378 29.38 10.03 -5.96
CA VAL A 378 29.06 10.37 -7.37
C VAL A 378 29.52 11.81 -7.72
N SER A 379 29.85 12.63 -6.73
CA SER A 379 30.40 13.99 -6.90
C SER A 379 31.92 13.98 -7.03
#